data_6e0a489dd9d715915a0a6b53671a490a
#
_entry.id   6e0a489dd9d715915a0a6b53671a490a
#
_cell.length_a   1.000
_cell.length_b   1.000
_cell.length_c   1.000
_cell.angle_alpha   90.00
_cell.angle_beta   90.00
_cell.angle_gamma   90.00
#
_symmetry.space_group_name_H-M   'P 1'
#
loop_
_entity.id
_entity.type
_entity.pdbx_description
1 polymer ?
#
loop_
_entity_poly.entity_id
_entity_poly.type
_entity_poly.pdbx_seq_one_letter_code
_entity_poly.pdbx_strand_id
1 'polypeptide(L)'
;VILIVTMILCTLSGTVDHNISAVQLSFHGGYLSSKVPAEYRMYIENMQDSFEKLDGVLNEINGMAEAEEVDPYQVKAIFYALFFGKEYPRMDEGDYRAFADCFVEYEEREDEEGETYTVAIPIQSLNMVYGNLAAELNQEVSLEDKTNVQRIYMLAKYGVSVPGGNGLPPGQAMGDGSFSALMAEATRYIGYPYVW
;
A
#
# COMPACT_ATOMS: atom_id res chain seq x y z
N VAL A 1 10.77 19.18 17.27
CA VAL A 1 9.57 18.42 16.83
C VAL A 1 8.62 19.34 16.05
N ILE A 2 8.29 20.54 16.58
CA ILE A 2 7.39 21.49 15.89
C ILE A 2 7.96 22.02 14.58
N LEU A 3 9.26 22.19 14.46
CA LEU A 3 9.95 22.72 13.26
C LEU A 3 9.91 21.72 12.08
N ILE A 4 9.94 20.42 12.35
CA ILE A 4 9.89 19.37 11.35
C ILE A 4 8.47 19.27 10.78
N VAL A 5 7.45 19.36 11.62
CA VAL A 5 6.04 19.38 11.21
C VAL A 5 5.70 20.61 10.36
N THR A 6 6.28 21.77 10.71
CA THR A 6 6.07 23.01 9.93
C THR A 6 6.82 22.98 8.59
N MET A 7 7.98 22.35 8.51
CA MET A 7 8.68 22.14 7.24
C MET A 7 7.89 21.21 6.30
N ILE A 8 7.28 20.17 6.83
CA ILE A 8 6.39 19.27 6.05
C ILE A 8 5.16 20.02 5.55
N LEU A 9 4.58 20.91 6.34
CA LEU A 9 3.40 21.71 5.96
C LEU A 9 3.70 22.84 4.97
N CYS A 10 4.87 23.48 5.04
CA CYS A 10 5.27 24.54 4.08
C CYS A 10 5.75 24.00 2.73
N THR A 11 6.12 22.73 2.66
CA THR A 11 6.48 22.07 1.39
C THR A 11 5.26 21.55 0.65
N LEU A 12 4.06 21.58 1.20
CA LEU A 12 2.84 21.01 0.60
C LEU A 12 2.38 21.68 -0.71
N SER A 13 2.79 22.87 -1.05
CA SER A 13 2.46 23.50 -2.34
C SER A 13 3.49 23.25 -3.46
N GLY A 14 4.71 22.82 -3.10
CA GLY A 14 5.69 22.29 -4.06
C GLY A 14 5.80 20.76 -4.04
N THR A 15 5.04 20.07 -3.20
CA THR A 15 5.21 18.69 -2.78
C THR A 15 4.35 17.66 -3.52
N VAL A 16 3.38 18.08 -4.32
CA VAL A 16 2.58 17.12 -5.10
C VAL A 16 3.49 16.38 -6.07
N ASP A 17 4.35 17.09 -6.79
CA ASP A 17 5.28 16.50 -7.75
C ASP A 17 6.39 15.67 -7.07
N HIS A 18 6.86 16.08 -5.89
CA HIS A 18 7.87 15.34 -5.15
C HIS A 18 7.30 14.05 -4.56
N ASN A 19 6.08 14.06 -4.05
CA ASN A 19 5.42 12.86 -3.55
C ASN A 19 5.10 11.86 -4.65
N ILE A 20 4.65 12.32 -5.81
CA ILE A 20 4.44 11.47 -7.00
C ILE A 20 5.76 10.82 -7.40
N SER A 21 6.84 11.59 -7.47
CA SER A 21 8.16 11.07 -7.81
C SER A 21 8.69 10.08 -6.77
N ALA A 22 8.44 10.33 -5.49
CA ALA A 22 8.88 9.42 -4.42
C ALA A 22 8.17 8.06 -4.49
N VAL A 23 6.85 8.05 -4.70
CA VAL A 23 6.10 6.80 -4.91
C VAL A 23 6.62 6.07 -6.14
N GLN A 24 6.72 6.74 -7.29
CA GLN A 24 7.20 6.12 -8.53
C GLN A 24 8.60 5.54 -8.37
N LEU A 25 9.53 6.27 -7.75
CA LEU A 25 10.89 5.80 -7.51
C LEU A 25 10.93 4.62 -6.52
N SER A 26 10.12 4.65 -5.48
CA SER A 26 10.06 3.55 -4.51
C SER A 26 9.53 2.25 -5.13
N PHE A 27 8.51 2.35 -6.00
CA PHE A 27 7.86 1.18 -6.60
C PHE A 27 8.57 0.65 -7.85
N HIS A 28 9.13 1.53 -8.67
CA HIS A 28 9.65 1.17 -9.99
C HIS A 28 11.15 1.40 -10.14
N GLY A 29 11.79 1.95 -9.12
CA GLY A 29 13.18 2.35 -9.20
C GLY A 29 13.39 3.56 -10.12
N GLY A 30 14.63 3.81 -10.49
CA GLY A 30 15.00 4.87 -11.41
C GLY A 30 16.10 5.78 -10.88
N TYR A 31 16.42 6.83 -11.64
CA TYR A 31 17.48 7.76 -11.27
C TYR A 31 17.04 8.69 -10.13
N LEU A 32 17.73 8.58 -9.02
CA LEU A 32 17.53 9.45 -7.87
C LEU A 32 18.50 10.64 -7.96
N SER A 33 17.96 11.82 -8.27
CA SER A 33 18.75 13.04 -8.44
C SER A 33 19.50 13.42 -7.15
N SER A 34 20.76 13.83 -7.28
CA SER A 34 21.53 14.36 -6.16
C SER A 34 20.98 15.67 -5.56
N LYS A 35 20.01 16.30 -6.26
CA LYS A 35 19.29 17.49 -5.76
C LYS A 35 18.20 17.14 -4.75
N VAL A 36 17.75 15.87 -4.70
CA VAL A 36 16.82 15.41 -3.68
C VAL A 36 17.54 15.42 -2.32
N PRO A 37 16.92 15.97 -1.25
CA PRO A 37 17.52 15.97 0.08
C PRO A 37 17.95 14.55 0.51
N ALA A 38 19.09 14.45 1.20
CA ALA A 38 19.67 13.15 1.57
C ALA A 38 18.70 12.28 2.40
N GLU A 39 17.96 12.91 3.31
CA GLU A 39 16.95 12.23 4.11
C GLU A 39 15.82 11.61 3.25
N TYR A 40 15.35 12.33 2.25
CA TYR A 40 14.30 11.85 1.34
C TYR A 40 14.81 10.71 0.43
N ARG A 41 16.07 10.79 0.01
CA ARG A 41 16.72 9.69 -0.72
C ARG A 41 16.77 8.43 0.12
N MET A 42 17.17 8.56 1.38
CA MET A 42 17.20 7.45 2.33
C MET A 42 15.81 6.80 2.51
N TYR A 43 14.73 7.59 2.60
CA TYR A 43 13.39 7.03 2.70
C TYR A 43 12.99 6.24 1.44
N ILE A 44 13.35 6.72 0.25
CA ILE A 44 13.07 6.02 -1.00
C ILE A 44 13.88 4.72 -1.08
N GLU A 45 15.18 4.77 -0.77
CA GLU A 45 16.07 3.60 -0.76
C GLU A 45 15.58 2.54 0.25
N ASN A 46 15.21 2.95 1.46
CA ASN A 46 14.65 2.05 2.46
C ASN A 46 13.34 1.40 1.98
N MET A 47 12.48 2.13 1.27
CA MET A 47 11.26 1.54 0.70
C MET A 47 11.58 0.52 -0.39
N GLN A 48 12.55 0.80 -1.26
CA GLN A 48 12.99 -0.15 -2.29
C GLN A 48 13.50 -1.45 -1.67
N ASP A 49 14.36 -1.36 -0.66
CA ASP A 49 14.89 -2.52 0.07
C ASP A 49 13.76 -3.33 0.75
N SER A 50 12.78 -2.64 1.32
CA SER A 50 11.63 -3.31 1.94
C SER A 50 10.71 -3.94 0.93
N PHE A 51 10.52 -3.31 -0.21
CA PHE A 51 9.69 -3.85 -1.28
C PHE A 51 10.33 -5.10 -1.91
N GLU A 52 11.65 -5.15 -2.02
CA GLU A 52 12.36 -6.36 -2.45
C GLU A 52 12.10 -7.53 -1.49
N LYS A 53 12.16 -7.28 -0.18
CA LYS A 53 11.88 -8.31 0.84
C LYS A 53 10.40 -8.74 0.83
N LEU A 54 9.48 -7.78 0.74
CA LEU A 54 8.05 -8.08 0.59
C LEU A 54 7.76 -8.87 -0.66
N ASP A 55 8.38 -8.54 -1.81
CA ASP A 55 8.22 -9.28 -3.04
C ASP A 55 8.70 -10.73 -2.90
N GLY A 56 9.79 -10.97 -2.17
CA GLY A 56 10.26 -12.32 -1.83
C GLY A 56 9.20 -13.12 -1.07
N VAL A 57 8.69 -12.56 0.02
CA VAL A 57 7.64 -13.18 0.85
C VAL A 57 6.34 -13.41 0.05
N LEU A 58 5.92 -12.41 -0.72
CA LEU A 58 4.69 -12.50 -1.52
C LEU A 58 4.80 -13.53 -2.65
N ASN A 59 5.98 -13.71 -3.23
CA ASN A 59 6.20 -14.77 -4.21
C ASN A 59 6.04 -16.17 -3.58
N GLU A 60 6.50 -16.36 -2.34
CA GLU A 60 6.28 -17.60 -1.61
C GLU A 60 4.79 -17.84 -1.32
N ILE A 61 4.09 -16.82 -0.81
CA ILE A 61 2.64 -16.88 -0.52
C ILE A 61 1.86 -17.17 -1.79
N ASN A 62 2.11 -16.44 -2.86
CA ASN A 62 1.41 -16.60 -4.14
C ASN A 62 1.77 -17.93 -4.82
N GLY A 63 2.94 -18.50 -4.53
CA GLY A 63 3.30 -19.87 -4.93
C GLY A 63 2.42 -20.95 -4.29
N MET A 64 1.75 -20.65 -3.18
CA MET A 64 0.77 -21.54 -2.52
C MET A 64 -0.68 -21.25 -2.94
N ALA A 65 -0.92 -20.23 -3.77
CA ALA A 65 -2.27 -19.87 -4.22
C ALA A 65 -2.73 -20.77 -5.36
N GLU A 66 -4.00 -21.20 -5.34
CA GLU A 66 -4.60 -22.00 -6.42
C GLU A 66 -5.39 -21.20 -7.44
N ALA A 67 -6.06 -20.13 -7.02
CA ALA A 67 -6.99 -19.37 -7.86
C ALA A 67 -6.66 -17.89 -7.95
N GLU A 68 -6.51 -17.23 -6.82
CA GLU A 68 -6.26 -15.79 -6.73
C GLU A 68 -4.96 -15.55 -5.96
N GLU A 69 -4.20 -14.57 -6.38
CA GLU A 69 -2.96 -14.15 -5.73
C GLU A 69 -3.16 -12.88 -4.91
N VAL A 70 -2.36 -12.71 -3.87
CA VAL A 70 -2.25 -11.45 -3.14
C VAL A 70 -1.65 -10.40 -4.08
N ASP A 71 -2.30 -9.24 -4.22
CA ASP A 71 -1.81 -8.16 -5.06
C ASP A 71 -0.58 -7.46 -4.43
N PRO A 72 0.63 -7.60 -5.00
CA PRO A 72 1.83 -7.00 -4.43
C PRO A 72 1.78 -5.46 -4.36
N TYR A 73 1.08 -4.82 -5.30
CA TYR A 73 0.91 -3.37 -5.29
C TYR A 73 0.08 -2.91 -4.10
N GLN A 74 -0.94 -3.69 -3.72
CA GLN A 74 -1.78 -3.37 -2.58
C GLN A 74 -1.02 -3.50 -1.27
N VAL A 75 -0.29 -4.59 -1.09
CA VAL A 75 0.56 -4.81 0.09
C VAL A 75 1.58 -3.69 0.23
N LYS A 76 2.33 -3.39 -0.84
CA LYS A 76 3.35 -2.34 -0.86
C LYS A 76 2.75 -0.94 -0.68
N ALA A 77 1.55 -0.66 -1.19
CA ALA A 77 0.88 0.63 -0.97
C ALA A 77 0.50 0.86 0.49
N ILE A 78 0.02 -0.19 1.16
CA ILE A 78 -0.27 -0.14 2.60
C ILE A 78 1.03 0.02 3.39
N PHE A 79 2.06 -0.75 3.08
CA PHE A 79 3.37 -0.63 3.70
C PHE A 79 3.95 0.79 3.56
N TYR A 80 3.91 1.35 2.35
CA TYR A 80 4.35 2.71 2.08
C TYR A 80 3.60 3.75 2.93
N ALA A 81 2.27 3.67 2.97
CA ALA A 81 1.45 4.61 3.73
C ALA A 81 1.76 4.57 5.25
N LEU A 82 2.07 3.38 5.76
CA LEU A 82 2.34 3.18 7.18
C LEU A 82 3.77 3.59 7.58
N PHE A 83 4.76 3.43 6.69
CA PHE A 83 6.17 3.52 7.08
C PHE A 83 7.00 4.59 6.37
N PHE A 84 6.59 5.10 5.19
CA PHE A 84 7.36 6.11 4.48
C PHE A 84 7.53 7.39 5.30
N GLY A 85 8.78 7.86 5.44
CA GLY A 85 9.10 9.08 6.20
C GLY A 85 8.99 8.94 7.71
N LYS A 86 8.74 7.75 8.23
CA LYS A 86 8.79 7.45 9.67
C LYS A 86 10.17 6.88 10.05
N GLU A 87 10.51 6.99 11.34
CA GLU A 87 11.69 6.31 11.87
C GLU A 87 11.49 4.80 11.68
N TYR A 88 12.37 4.20 10.90
CA TYR A 88 12.19 2.84 10.42
C TYR A 88 12.46 1.85 11.55
N PRO A 89 11.48 1.05 11.97
CA PRO A 89 11.81 -0.09 12.82
C PRO A 89 12.74 -1.02 12.01
N ARG A 90 13.73 -1.58 12.65
CA ARG A 90 14.55 -2.63 12.02
C ARG A 90 13.67 -3.87 11.88
N MET A 91 13.07 -4.03 10.70
CA MET A 91 12.28 -5.20 10.35
C MET A 91 13.21 -6.32 9.88
N ASP A 92 13.06 -7.50 10.43
CA ASP A 92 13.69 -8.72 9.93
C ASP A 92 12.76 -9.47 8.95
N GLU A 93 13.19 -10.62 8.45
CA GLU A 93 12.38 -11.43 7.52
C GLU A 93 11.07 -11.90 8.14
N GLY A 94 11.08 -12.19 9.46
CA GLY A 94 9.88 -12.58 10.20
C GLY A 94 8.85 -11.46 10.24
N ASP A 95 9.28 -10.22 10.43
CA ASP A 95 8.40 -9.05 10.46
C ASP A 95 7.73 -8.81 9.09
N TYR A 96 8.49 -8.95 7.97
CA TYR A 96 7.91 -8.85 6.62
C TYR A 96 6.94 -9.99 6.35
N ARG A 97 7.23 -11.20 6.84
CA ARG A 97 6.32 -12.34 6.74
C ARG A 97 5.04 -12.09 7.52
N ALA A 98 5.14 -11.69 8.79
CA ALA A 98 3.98 -11.38 9.62
C ALA A 98 3.12 -10.26 9.03
N PHE A 99 3.75 -9.23 8.43
CA PHE A 99 3.04 -8.19 7.71
C PHE A 99 2.28 -8.75 6.50
N ALA A 100 2.92 -9.57 5.67
CA ALA A 100 2.29 -10.16 4.48
C ALA A 100 1.20 -11.18 4.84
N ASP A 101 1.35 -11.93 5.92
CA ASP A 101 0.35 -12.88 6.41
C ASP A 101 -0.96 -12.19 6.84
N CYS A 102 -0.96 -10.89 7.11
CA CYS A 102 -2.19 -10.13 7.34
C CYS A 102 -3.13 -10.05 6.12
N PHE A 103 -2.67 -10.43 4.93
CA PHE A 103 -3.41 -10.35 3.66
C PHE A 103 -3.95 -11.70 3.20
N VAL A 104 -3.68 -12.77 3.90
CA VAL A 104 -3.97 -14.13 3.47
C VAL A 104 -4.48 -14.99 4.62
N GLU A 105 -5.32 -15.94 4.30
CA GLU A 105 -5.71 -17.06 5.16
C GLU A 105 -5.07 -18.33 4.60
N TYR A 106 -4.73 -19.29 5.47
CA TYR A 106 -4.12 -20.55 5.09
C TYR A 106 -5.09 -21.70 5.36
N GLU A 107 -5.29 -22.56 4.35
CA GLU A 107 -6.05 -23.79 4.44
C GLU A 107 -5.15 -25.00 4.20
N GLU A 108 -5.30 -26.02 5.02
CA GLU A 108 -4.73 -27.35 4.76
C GLU A 108 -5.67 -28.12 3.85
N ARG A 109 -5.13 -28.67 2.77
CA ARG A 109 -5.85 -29.53 1.80
C ARG A 109 -5.13 -30.85 1.60
N GLU A 110 -5.85 -31.86 1.13
CA GLU A 110 -5.28 -33.15 0.75
C GLU A 110 -5.37 -33.32 -0.78
N ASP A 111 -4.30 -33.84 -1.38
CA ASP A 111 -4.30 -34.19 -2.79
C ASP A 111 -4.87 -35.60 -3.03
N GLU A 112 -4.88 -36.06 -4.28
CA GLU A 112 -5.39 -37.38 -4.68
C GLU A 112 -4.59 -38.55 -4.11
N GLU A 113 -3.35 -38.30 -3.65
CA GLU A 113 -2.45 -39.29 -3.06
C GLU A 113 -2.56 -39.32 -1.52
N GLY A 114 -3.34 -38.38 -0.93
CA GLY A 114 -3.55 -38.23 0.52
C GLY A 114 -2.43 -37.45 1.21
N GLU A 115 -1.62 -36.71 0.44
CA GLU A 115 -0.61 -35.81 0.96
C GLU A 115 -1.23 -34.45 1.30
N THR A 116 -0.90 -33.93 2.48
CA THR A 116 -1.39 -32.61 2.92
C THR A 116 -0.54 -31.48 2.35
N TYR A 117 -1.18 -30.46 1.82
CA TYR A 117 -0.52 -29.24 1.38
C TYR A 117 -1.28 -27.99 1.85
N THR A 118 -0.57 -26.88 1.95
CA THR A 118 -1.13 -25.60 2.39
C THR A 118 -1.50 -24.74 1.18
N VAL A 119 -2.70 -24.18 1.18
CA VAL A 119 -3.19 -23.23 0.18
C VAL A 119 -3.30 -21.85 0.82
N ALA A 120 -2.78 -20.84 0.14
CA ALA A 120 -2.92 -19.44 0.52
C ALA A 120 -4.14 -18.83 -0.18
N ILE A 121 -5.05 -18.25 0.59
CA ILE A 121 -6.30 -17.63 0.13
C ILE A 121 -6.27 -16.14 0.45
N PRO A 122 -6.23 -15.25 -0.56
CA PRO A 122 -6.20 -13.81 -0.33
C PRO A 122 -7.46 -13.31 0.38
N ILE A 123 -7.27 -12.47 1.40
CA ILE A 123 -8.36 -11.80 2.10
C ILE A 123 -8.89 -10.66 1.22
N GLN A 124 -10.13 -10.81 0.74
CA GLN A 124 -10.78 -9.83 -0.15
C GLN A 124 -11.20 -8.55 0.57
N SER A 125 -11.47 -8.63 1.87
CA SER A 125 -11.93 -7.50 2.67
C SER A 125 -10.77 -6.66 3.19
N LEU A 126 -10.56 -5.46 2.64
CA LEU A 126 -9.59 -4.52 3.17
C LEU A 126 -9.81 -4.16 4.65
N ASN A 127 -11.05 -4.17 5.12
CA ASN A 127 -11.32 -3.93 6.53
C ASN A 127 -10.79 -5.06 7.43
N MET A 128 -10.84 -6.31 6.96
CA MET A 128 -10.21 -7.43 7.66
C MET A 128 -8.68 -7.29 7.64
N VAL A 129 -8.10 -6.98 6.48
CA VAL A 129 -6.65 -6.72 6.37
C VAL A 129 -6.21 -5.62 7.33
N TYR A 130 -6.92 -4.49 7.37
CA TYR A 130 -6.59 -3.41 8.31
C TYR A 130 -6.77 -3.82 9.78
N GLY A 131 -7.73 -4.70 10.08
CA GLY A 131 -7.91 -5.26 11.41
C GLY A 131 -6.74 -6.16 11.82
N ASN A 132 -6.29 -7.04 10.91
CA ASN A 132 -5.14 -7.91 11.11
C ASN A 132 -3.85 -7.09 11.31
N LEU A 133 -3.63 -6.08 10.44
CA LEU A 133 -2.48 -5.18 10.55
C LEU A 133 -2.50 -4.38 11.85
N ALA A 134 -3.66 -3.92 12.30
CA ALA A 134 -3.76 -3.20 13.57
C ALA A 134 -3.39 -4.09 14.77
N ALA A 135 -3.76 -5.37 14.72
CA ALA A 135 -3.40 -6.35 15.73
C ALA A 135 -1.90 -6.68 15.70
N GLU A 136 -1.34 -6.93 14.50
CA GLU A 136 0.06 -7.28 14.31
C GLU A 136 1.00 -6.13 14.70
N LEU A 137 0.71 -4.93 14.23
CA LEU A 137 1.55 -3.74 14.48
C LEU A 137 1.27 -3.10 15.85
N ASN A 138 0.26 -3.58 16.57
CA ASN A 138 -0.25 -2.95 17.79
C ASN A 138 -0.50 -1.43 17.60
N GLN A 139 -1.01 -1.08 16.43
CA GLN A 139 -1.29 0.31 16.03
C GLN A 139 -2.50 0.35 15.10
N GLU A 140 -3.46 1.24 15.39
CA GLU A 140 -4.63 1.44 14.52
C GLU A 140 -4.21 2.05 13.17
N VAL A 141 -4.74 1.50 12.07
CA VAL A 141 -4.60 2.09 10.73
C VAL A 141 -5.60 3.23 10.60
N SER A 142 -5.11 4.45 10.60
CA SER A 142 -5.95 5.65 10.58
C SER A 142 -6.73 5.80 9.27
N LEU A 143 -7.78 6.65 9.28
CA LEU A 143 -8.52 6.98 8.06
C LEU A 143 -7.64 7.71 7.04
N GLU A 144 -6.69 8.51 7.52
CA GLU A 144 -5.71 9.19 6.67
C GLU A 144 -4.80 8.19 5.98
N ASP A 145 -4.27 7.19 6.71
CA ASP A 145 -3.45 6.12 6.13
C ASP A 145 -4.24 5.36 5.04
N LYS A 146 -5.48 4.96 5.33
CA LYS A 146 -6.36 4.27 4.37
C LYS A 146 -6.60 5.08 3.09
N THR A 147 -6.78 6.40 3.24
CA THR A 147 -6.93 7.32 2.09
C THR A 147 -5.63 7.41 1.28
N ASN A 148 -4.49 7.50 1.97
CA ASN A 148 -3.18 7.54 1.33
C ASN A 148 -2.87 6.23 0.60
N VAL A 149 -3.22 5.08 1.17
CA VAL A 149 -3.08 3.77 0.53
C VAL A 149 -3.73 3.76 -0.85
N GLN A 150 -4.97 4.22 -0.96
CA GLN A 150 -5.68 4.23 -2.23
C GLN A 150 -4.97 5.11 -3.28
N ARG A 151 -4.51 6.29 -2.88
CA ARG A 151 -3.78 7.19 -3.78
C ARG A 151 -2.45 6.59 -4.24
N ILE A 152 -1.70 6.00 -3.31
CA ILE A 152 -0.42 5.35 -3.59
C ILE A 152 -0.62 4.16 -4.54
N TYR A 153 -1.60 3.31 -4.27
CA TYR A 153 -1.94 2.17 -5.12
C TYR A 153 -2.26 2.58 -6.55
N MET A 154 -3.15 3.58 -6.72
CA MET A 154 -3.54 4.08 -8.04
C MET A 154 -2.34 4.67 -8.79
N LEU A 155 -1.52 5.44 -8.10
CA LEU A 155 -0.34 6.05 -8.67
C LEU A 155 0.71 4.99 -9.05
N ALA A 156 0.99 4.04 -8.18
CA ALA A 156 2.01 3.02 -8.39
C ALA A 156 1.61 2.03 -9.49
N LYS A 157 0.37 1.54 -9.46
CA LYS A 157 -0.08 0.49 -10.37
C LYS A 157 -0.50 1.00 -11.74
N TYR A 158 -1.14 2.18 -11.78
CA TYR A 158 -1.77 2.72 -13.00
C TYR A 158 -1.18 4.05 -13.46
N GLY A 159 -0.25 4.64 -12.72
CA GLY A 159 0.32 5.96 -13.03
C GLY A 159 -0.69 7.11 -12.88
N VAL A 160 -1.83 6.87 -12.23
CA VAL A 160 -2.92 7.85 -12.11
C VAL A 160 -2.77 8.61 -10.80
N SER A 161 -2.55 9.92 -10.91
CA SER A 161 -2.65 10.83 -9.77
C SER A 161 -4.12 11.21 -9.56
N VAL A 162 -4.69 10.81 -8.42
CA VAL A 162 -6.06 11.20 -8.07
C VAL A 162 -6.03 12.60 -7.48
N PRO A 163 -6.54 13.63 -8.19
CA PRO A 163 -6.54 14.99 -7.67
C PRO A 163 -7.46 15.10 -6.46
N GLY A 164 -6.94 15.66 -5.35
CA GLY A 164 -7.71 16.30 -4.29
C GLY A 164 -8.94 15.58 -3.74
N GLY A 165 -8.93 14.27 -3.69
CA GLY A 165 -10.00 13.55 -3.02
C GLY A 165 -10.06 13.98 -1.55
N ASN A 166 -11.21 14.46 -1.09
CA ASN A 166 -11.47 14.92 0.28
C ASN A 166 -11.43 13.78 1.33
N GLY A 167 -10.61 12.76 1.14
CA GLY A 167 -10.40 11.70 2.11
C GLY A 167 -11.63 10.85 2.46
N LEU A 168 -12.71 10.96 1.69
CA LEU A 168 -13.93 10.20 1.94
C LEU A 168 -13.80 8.77 1.45
N PRO A 169 -14.27 7.79 2.22
CA PRO A 169 -14.35 6.41 1.79
C PRO A 169 -15.16 6.28 0.50
N PRO A 170 -14.87 5.27 -0.35
CA PRO A 170 -15.74 4.92 -1.48
C PRO A 170 -17.20 4.76 -1.03
N GLY A 171 -18.15 5.34 -1.76
CA GLY A 171 -19.58 5.30 -1.43
C GLY A 171 -20.10 6.53 -0.68
N GLN A 172 -19.27 7.47 -0.27
CA GLN A 172 -19.72 8.77 0.20
C GLN A 172 -19.58 9.80 -0.93
N ALA A 173 -20.58 9.81 -1.81
CA ALA A 173 -20.65 10.80 -2.89
C ALA A 173 -20.81 12.20 -2.30
N MET A 174 -19.80 13.02 -2.47
CA MET A 174 -19.83 14.46 -2.22
C MET A 174 -19.53 15.14 -3.52
N GLY A 175 -20.50 15.19 -4.40
CA GLY A 175 -20.39 15.86 -5.68
C GLY A 175 -21.50 16.88 -5.87
N ASP A 176 -21.22 17.92 -6.63
CA ASP A 176 -22.18 18.91 -7.11
C ASP A 176 -23.05 18.40 -8.27
N GLY A 177 -22.99 17.08 -8.58
CA GLY A 177 -23.64 16.46 -9.71
C GLY A 177 -22.96 16.69 -11.07
N SER A 178 -21.79 17.31 -11.08
CA SER A 178 -21.04 17.54 -12.31
C SER A 178 -20.42 16.25 -12.86
N PHE A 179 -20.13 16.20 -14.15
CA PHE A 179 -19.43 15.09 -14.81
C PHE A 179 -18.05 14.86 -14.19
N SER A 180 -17.35 15.91 -13.79
CA SER A 180 -16.05 15.82 -13.14
C SER A 180 -16.14 15.16 -11.75
N ALA A 181 -17.18 15.46 -10.98
CA ALA A 181 -17.44 14.81 -9.69
C ALA A 181 -17.81 13.33 -9.87
N LEU A 182 -18.61 13.01 -10.89
CA LEU A 182 -18.95 11.61 -11.25
C LEU A 182 -17.70 10.82 -11.64
N MET A 183 -16.84 11.39 -12.49
CA MET A 183 -15.59 10.74 -12.89
C MET A 183 -14.60 10.59 -11.74
N ALA A 184 -14.50 11.59 -10.86
CA ALA A 184 -13.68 11.49 -9.66
C ALA A 184 -14.17 10.38 -8.74
N GLU A 185 -15.47 10.22 -8.57
CA GLU A 185 -16.06 9.14 -7.78
C GLU A 185 -15.86 7.79 -8.46
N ALA A 186 -16.15 7.66 -9.74
CA ALA A 186 -15.97 6.41 -10.50
C ALA A 186 -14.50 5.94 -10.46
N THR A 187 -13.55 6.88 -10.52
CA THR A 187 -12.11 6.55 -10.47
C THR A 187 -11.69 5.95 -9.12
N ARG A 188 -12.43 6.22 -8.04
CA ARG A 188 -12.17 5.63 -6.72
C ARG A 188 -12.40 4.12 -6.67
N TYR A 189 -13.20 3.59 -7.58
CA TYR A 189 -13.54 2.17 -7.65
C TYR A 189 -12.68 1.38 -8.65
N ILE A 190 -11.80 2.07 -9.38
CA ILE A 190 -10.86 1.39 -10.29
C ILE A 190 -9.86 0.59 -9.44
N GLY A 191 -9.82 -0.74 -9.64
CA GLY A 191 -8.95 -1.64 -8.89
C GLY A 191 -9.60 -2.29 -7.66
N TYR A 192 -10.85 -1.95 -7.33
CA TYR A 192 -11.61 -2.73 -6.38
C TYR A 192 -12.14 -4.01 -7.05
N PRO A 193 -12.08 -5.16 -6.38
CA PRO A 193 -12.72 -6.38 -6.89
C PRO A 193 -14.21 -6.13 -7.05
N TYR A 194 -14.76 -6.49 -8.22
CA TYR A 194 -16.20 -6.50 -8.44
C TYR A 194 -16.81 -7.58 -7.57
N VAL A 195 -17.62 -7.17 -6.58
CA VAL A 195 -18.47 -8.10 -5.84
C VAL A 195 -19.83 -8.13 -6.56
N TRP A 196 -20.15 -9.26 -7.15
CA TRP A 196 -21.48 -9.53 -7.73
C TRP A 196 -22.45 -10.00 -6.65
#